data_82d434679299c7059bb20c0656313ca4
#
_entry.id   82d434679299c7059bb20c0656313ca4
#
_cell.length_a   1.000
_cell.length_b   1.000
_cell.length_c   1.000
_cell.angle_alpha   90.00
_cell.angle_beta   90.00
_cell.angle_gamma   90.00
#
_symmetry.space_group_name_H-M   'P 1'
#
loop_
_entity.id
_entity.type
_entity.pdbx_description
1 polymer ?
#
loop_
_entity_poly.entity_id
_entity_poly.type
_entity_poly.pdbx_seq_one_letter_code
_entity_poly.pdbx_strand_id
1 'polypeptide(L)'
;SRGLGDVYKRQLMMLSGAAIAQNNTNSPYTRYGYGQLADQGSGNSKAMGGIAYGLRDKYQVNFANPASYTAIDSLTFIFDGGISLQNTNFSNGTIKQNAKNSSFDYITMQFRLGKWAAMSLGLLPYSNVGYSMAEYKEDTDYPSQSSALQYYGDGGLHQLYLGAGFKVLKNLSIGANISYFWGDITHTRAITFPGNSSTLPLTTITGTSIQSYKLDIGAQYTQVFGKKHEATLGVVFSPGHDLNNDSYVEDRLGNEKTGTTVNNRDTVAAFGSPMSLGVGFSYVYDKRLTVGADFTFQKWSSVTYMTVSYTHLRAHETSAHL
;
A
#
# COMPACT_ATOMS: atom_id res chain seq x y z
N SER A 1 -39.98 -11.08 -16.55
CA SER A 1 -38.50 -11.15 -16.48
C SER A 1 -37.77 -9.78 -16.61
N ARG A 2 -38.52 -8.66 -16.56
CA ARG A 2 -37.90 -7.31 -16.64
C ARG A 2 -37.37 -6.76 -15.30
N GLY A 3 -37.69 -7.36 -14.16
CA GLY A 3 -37.32 -6.84 -12.84
C GLY A 3 -35.92 -7.21 -12.31
N LEU A 4 -35.39 -8.39 -12.68
CA LEU A 4 -34.09 -8.84 -12.17
C LEU A 4 -32.91 -8.01 -12.75
N GLY A 5 -32.94 -7.69 -14.03
CA GLY A 5 -31.90 -6.91 -14.68
C GLY A 5 -31.76 -5.48 -14.12
N ASP A 6 -32.86 -4.89 -13.67
CA ASP A 6 -32.84 -3.54 -13.09
C ASP A 6 -32.36 -3.53 -11.64
N VAL A 7 -32.56 -4.62 -10.89
CA VAL A 7 -32.02 -4.78 -9.54
C VAL A 7 -30.50 -4.90 -9.60
N TYR A 8 -29.96 -5.69 -10.51
CA TYR A 8 -28.50 -5.84 -10.67
C TYR A 8 -27.85 -4.55 -11.19
N LYS A 9 -28.50 -3.82 -12.11
CA LYS A 9 -28.01 -2.51 -12.55
C LYS A 9 -27.99 -1.49 -11.43
N ARG A 10 -29.00 -1.44 -10.58
CA ARG A 10 -29.04 -0.56 -9.42
C ARG A 10 -28.00 -0.94 -8.37
N GLN A 11 -27.77 -2.22 -8.14
CA GLN A 11 -26.70 -2.70 -7.25
C GLN A 11 -25.31 -2.37 -7.81
N LEU A 12 -25.09 -2.51 -9.13
CA LEU A 12 -23.83 -2.09 -9.75
C LEU A 12 -23.63 -0.58 -9.70
N MET A 13 -24.69 0.23 -9.87
CA MET A 13 -24.62 1.69 -9.73
C MET A 13 -24.40 2.15 -8.27
N MET A 14 -24.90 1.42 -7.29
CA MET A 14 -24.60 1.72 -5.87
C MET A 14 -23.15 1.38 -5.50
N LEU A 15 -22.58 0.34 -6.09
CA LEU A 15 -21.15 0.01 -5.93
C LEU A 15 -20.23 1.05 -6.61
N SER A 16 -20.64 1.61 -7.75
CA SER A 16 -19.87 2.67 -8.42
C SER A 16 -19.95 4.03 -7.71
N GLY A 17 -21.03 4.29 -6.98
CA GLY A 17 -21.18 5.51 -6.16
C GLY A 17 -20.34 5.51 -4.88
N ALA A 18 -19.86 4.35 -4.43
CA ALA A 18 -18.96 4.22 -3.27
C ALA A 18 -17.47 4.39 -3.63
N ALA A 19 -17.15 4.45 -4.91
CA ALA A 19 -15.79 4.69 -5.42
C ALA A 19 -15.46 6.19 -5.55
N ILE A 20 -16.03 7.04 -4.69
CA ILE A 20 -15.46 8.37 -4.49
C ILE A 20 -14.14 8.12 -3.76
N ALA A 21 -13.04 8.42 -4.44
CA ALA A 21 -11.69 8.34 -3.90
C ALA A 21 -11.56 9.26 -2.68
N GLN A 22 -12.00 8.76 -1.51
CA GLN A 22 -11.61 9.34 -0.24
C GLN A 22 -10.17 8.91 -0.03
N ASN A 23 -9.30 9.89 0.20
CA ASN A 23 -7.93 9.60 0.63
C ASN A 23 -7.98 8.64 1.80
N ASN A 24 -7.42 7.45 1.63
CA ASN A 24 -7.40 6.41 2.65
C ASN A 24 -6.51 6.76 3.85
N THR A 25 -5.76 7.85 3.74
CA THR A 25 -4.86 8.35 4.78
C THR A 25 -4.76 9.89 4.70
N ASN A 26 -4.46 10.54 5.83
CA ASN A 26 -4.13 11.97 5.91
C ASN A 26 -2.74 12.16 6.54
N SER A 27 -1.88 11.16 6.41
CA SER A 27 -0.58 11.17 7.05
C SER A 27 0.44 11.98 6.25
N PRO A 28 1.09 13.02 6.82
CA PRO A 28 2.15 13.77 6.16
C PRO A 28 3.37 12.91 5.79
N TYR A 29 3.54 11.76 6.44
CA TYR A 29 4.62 10.82 6.14
C TYR A 29 4.44 10.13 4.77
N THR A 30 3.22 10.13 4.22
CA THR A 30 2.95 9.57 2.88
C THR A 30 3.48 10.43 1.73
N ARG A 31 4.13 11.56 2.04
CA ARG A 31 4.82 12.40 1.06
C ARG A 31 6.02 11.70 0.42
N TYR A 32 6.56 10.69 1.06
CA TYR A 32 7.79 10.04 0.63
C TYR A 32 7.53 8.64 0.09
N GLY A 33 8.29 8.27 -0.96
CA GLY A 33 8.27 6.95 -1.54
C GLY A 33 6.91 6.59 -2.14
N TYR A 34 6.53 5.35 -1.91
CA TYR A 34 5.21 4.82 -2.31
C TYR A 34 4.08 5.22 -1.37
N GLY A 35 4.34 6.13 -0.43
CA GLY A 35 3.42 6.47 0.64
C GLY A 35 3.47 5.47 1.80
N GLN A 36 2.37 5.31 2.50
CA GLN A 36 2.21 4.33 3.56
C GLN A 36 1.92 2.96 2.97
N LEU A 37 2.81 1.99 3.20
CA LEU A 37 2.54 0.61 2.83
C LEU A 37 1.36 0.07 3.63
N ALA A 38 0.44 -0.60 2.94
CA ALA A 38 -0.71 -1.23 3.57
C ALA A 38 -0.30 -2.54 4.25
N ASP A 39 -0.92 -2.82 5.40
CA ASP A 39 -0.72 -4.09 6.09
C ASP A 39 -1.21 -5.25 5.22
N GLN A 40 -0.32 -6.19 4.95
CA GLN A 40 -0.60 -7.37 4.14
C GLN A 40 -1.14 -8.52 5.00
N GLY A 41 -2.02 -8.23 5.96
CA GLY A 41 -2.61 -9.21 6.88
C GLY A 41 -4.14 -9.20 6.86
N SER A 42 -4.74 -10.36 7.08
CA SER A 42 -6.18 -10.47 7.31
C SER A 42 -6.61 -9.78 8.61
N GLY A 43 -7.91 -9.57 8.81
CA GLY A 43 -8.41 -8.95 10.02
C GLY A 43 -7.97 -9.65 11.32
N ASN A 44 -7.88 -10.97 11.31
CA ASN A 44 -7.37 -11.74 12.45
C ASN A 44 -5.86 -11.54 12.65
N SER A 45 -5.08 -11.52 11.57
CA SER A 45 -3.66 -11.18 11.63
C SER A 45 -3.44 -9.79 12.27
N LYS A 46 -4.20 -8.79 11.84
CA LYS A 46 -4.17 -7.42 12.43
C LYS A 46 -4.54 -7.44 13.91
N ALA A 47 -5.56 -8.20 14.31
CA ALA A 47 -5.96 -8.34 15.72
C ALA A 47 -4.89 -9.02 16.59
N MET A 48 -3.99 -9.79 15.98
CA MET A 48 -2.87 -10.46 16.62
C MET A 48 -1.53 -9.71 16.45
N GLY A 49 -1.56 -8.40 16.21
CA GLY A 49 -0.37 -7.58 16.04
C GLY A 49 0.33 -7.72 14.68
N GLY A 50 -0.39 -8.23 13.66
CA GLY A 50 0.12 -8.35 12.30
C GLY A 50 0.87 -9.66 12.00
N ILE A 51 0.94 -10.60 12.94
CA ILE A 51 1.58 -11.90 12.66
C ILE A 51 0.84 -12.66 11.56
N ALA A 52 1.59 -13.23 10.63
CA ALA A 52 1.02 -13.93 9.48
C ALA A 52 1.87 -15.09 8.97
N TYR A 53 3.21 -14.97 8.94
CA TYR A 53 4.06 -15.93 8.24
C TYR A 53 3.99 -17.35 8.81
N GLY A 54 3.95 -17.46 10.14
CA GLY A 54 3.77 -18.74 10.83
C GLY A 54 2.30 -19.10 11.10
N LEU A 55 1.36 -18.19 10.82
CA LEU A 55 -0.05 -18.42 11.13
C LEU A 55 -0.69 -19.39 10.14
N ARG A 56 -1.37 -20.41 10.66
CA ARG A 56 -2.03 -21.43 9.88
C ARG A 56 -3.45 -21.67 10.43
N ASP A 57 -4.44 -21.15 9.73
CA ASP A 57 -5.83 -21.28 10.12
C ASP A 57 -6.66 -21.85 8.95
N LYS A 58 -7.66 -22.63 9.24
CA LYS A 58 -8.54 -23.22 8.26
C LYS A 58 -9.80 -22.41 7.94
N TYR A 59 -10.04 -21.35 8.69
CA TYR A 59 -11.23 -20.53 8.60
C TYR A 59 -11.00 -19.15 8.00
N GLN A 60 -9.75 -18.80 7.70
CA GLN A 60 -9.40 -17.50 7.12
C GLN A 60 -8.34 -17.61 6.03
N VAL A 61 -8.30 -16.61 5.16
CA VAL A 61 -7.30 -16.52 4.12
C VAL A 61 -6.06 -15.81 4.67
N ASN A 62 -4.91 -16.47 4.63
CA ASN A 62 -3.63 -15.86 4.97
C ASN A 62 -2.81 -15.65 3.69
N PHE A 63 -3.03 -14.53 3.02
CA PHE A 63 -2.36 -14.18 1.77
C PHE A 63 -0.90 -13.73 1.96
N ALA A 64 -0.47 -13.44 3.19
CA ALA A 64 0.91 -13.10 3.48
C ALA A 64 1.86 -14.30 3.36
N ASN A 65 1.36 -15.54 3.55
CA ASN A 65 2.14 -16.74 3.30
C ASN A 65 1.32 -17.76 2.48
N PRO A 66 1.59 -17.91 1.18
CA PRO A 66 0.79 -18.79 0.31
C PRO A 66 0.85 -20.28 0.67
N ALA A 67 1.85 -20.73 1.43
CA ALA A 67 1.91 -22.10 1.94
C ALA A 67 0.74 -22.43 2.89
N SER A 68 0.18 -21.41 3.54
CA SER A 68 -0.96 -21.55 4.48
C SER A 68 -2.25 -21.96 3.80
N TYR A 69 -2.42 -21.75 2.48
CA TYR A 69 -3.64 -22.08 1.77
C TYR A 69 -4.03 -23.56 1.91
N THR A 70 -3.03 -24.42 2.08
CA THR A 70 -3.26 -25.85 2.29
C THR A 70 -3.88 -26.20 3.66
N ALA A 71 -4.10 -25.22 4.55
CA ALA A 71 -4.76 -25.43 5.83
C ALA A 71 -6.28 -25.58 5.71
N ILE A 72 -6.90 -25.03 4.64
CA ILE A 72 -8.33 -25.08 4.41
C ILE A 72 -8.84 -26.53 4.36
N ASP A 73 -10.01 -26.77 4.97
CA ASP A 73 -10.65 -28.09 4.96
C ASP A 73 -11.14 -28.49 3.55
N SER A 74 -11.39 -29.78 3.35
CA SER A 74 -11.93 -30.30 2.10
C SER A 74 -13.34 -29.76 1.84
N LEU A 75 -13.66 -29.52 0.56
CA LEU A 75 -14.97 -29.01 0.11
C LEU A 75 -15.35 -27.66 0.74
N THR A 76 -14.34 -26.87 1.14
CA THR A 76 -14.54 -25.56 1.73
C THR A 76 -14.17 -24.46 0.74
N PHE A 77 -14.99 -23.42 0.71
CA PHE A 77 -14.77 -22.16 0.06
C PHE A 77 -14.79 -21.07 1.14
N ILE A 78 -13.79 -20.20 1.14
CA ILE A 78 -13.72 -19.04 2.04
C ILE A 78 -13.81 -17.79 1.19
N PHE A 79 -14.69 -16.88 1.57
CA PHE A 79 -14.74 -15.52 1.11
C PHE A 79 -14.51 -14.63 2.32
N ASP A 80 -13.54 -13.73 2.24
CA ASP A 80 -13.15 -12.86 3.34
C ASP A 80 -12.94 -11.44 2.81
N GLY A 81 -13.36 -10.45 3.58
CA GLY A 81 -13.23 -9.05 3.22
C GLY A 81 -13.05 -8.18 4.45
N GLY A 82 -12.23 -7.15 4.32
CA GLY A 82 -11.90 -6.22 5.40
C GLY A 82 -12.09 -4.77 5.01
N ILE A 83 -12.59 -4.00 5.96
CA ILE A 83 -12.60 -2.55 5.95
C ILE A 83 -12.02 -2.04 7.26
N SER A 84 -11.32 -0.93 7.23
CA SER A 84 -10.81 -0.28 8.43
C SER A 84 -11.31 1.15 8.56
N LEU A 85 -11.48 1.57 9.80
CA LEU A 85 -11.80 2.93 10.19
C LEU A 85 -10.65 3.45 11.04
N GLN A 86 -10.04 4.54 10.62
CA GLN A 86 -8.92 5.15 11.32
C GLN A 86 -9.34 6.52 11.86
N ASN A 87 -9.03 6.76 13.13
CA ASN A 87 -9.16 8.06 13.76
C ASN A 87 -7.79 8.49 14.30
N THR A 88 -7.19 9.49 13.67
CA THR A 88 -5.82 9.93 13.95
C THR A 88 -5.80 11.35 14.48
N ASN A 89 -5.10 11.57 15.59
CA ASN A 89 -4.84 12.89 16.13
C ASN A 89 -3.42 13.32 15.77
N PHE A 90 -3.29 14.34 14.96
CA PHE A 90 -2.03 14.97 14.62
C PHE A 90 -1.76 16.12 15.60
N SER A 91 -0.52 16.24 16.06
CA SER A 91 -0.09 17.37 16.92
C SER A 91 1.36 17.74 16.61
N ASN A 92 1.60 19.02 16.44
CA ASN A 92 2.94 19.59 16.35
C ASN A 92 3.38 20.33 17.64
N GLY A 93 2.66 20.04 18.74
CA GLY A 93 2.85 20.73 20.03
C GLY A 93 1.90 21.91 20.24
N THR A 94 1.66 22.73 19.23
CA THR A 94 0.81 23.92 19.31
C THR A 94 -0.56 23.69 18.68
N ILE A 95 -0.61 23.05 17.53
CA ILE A 95 -1.83 22.75 16.77
C ILE A 95 -2.17 21.28 16.91
N LYS A 96 -3.45 21.00 17.18
CA LYS A 96 -3.99 19.64 17.20
C LYS A 96 -5.07 19.52 16.13
N GLN A 97 -4.99 18.51 15.31
CA GLN A 97 -5.95 18.22 14.26
C GLN A 97 -6.36 16.75 14.30
N ASN A 98 -7.66 16.49 14.22
CA ASN A 98 -8.21 15.15 14.13
C ASN A 98 -8.58 14.84 12.67
N ALA A 99 -8.22 13.66 12.20
CA ALA A 99 -8.59 13.14 10.90
C ALA A 99 -9.22 11.76 11.03
N LYS A 100 -10.33 11.57 10.31
CA LYS A 100 -11.04 10.29 10.24
C LYS A 100 -11.02 9.79 8.81
N ASN A 101 -10.56 8.57 8.63
CA ASN A 101 -10.46 7.91 7.34
C ASN A 101 -11.18 6.55 7.37
N SER A 102 -11.69 6.14 6.24
CA SER A 102 -12.16 4.78 6.01
C SER A 102 -11.37 4.18 4.86
N SER A 103 -10.94 2.96 5.00
CA SER A 103 -10.16 2.26 4.00
C SER A 103 -10.75 0.90 3.71
N PHE A 104 -10.72 0.52 2.43
CA PHE A 104 -10.86 -0.85 2.00
C PHE A 104 -9.54 -1.57 2.26
N ASP A 105 -9.57 -2.69 2.98
CA ASP A 105 -8.35 -3.41 3.35
C ASP A 105 -8.07 -4.59 2.42
N TYR A 106 -9.07 -5.41 2.13
CA TYR A 106 -8.94 -6.55 1.22
C TYR A 106 -10.28 -7.16 0.87
N ILE A 107 -10.29 -7.85 -0.25
CA ILE A 107 -11.29 -8.86 -0.62
C ILE A 107 -10.54 -10.08 -1.14
N THR A 108 -10.79 -11.24 -0.54
CA THR A 108 -10.07 -12.46 -0.85
C THR A 108 -10.99 -13.67 -0.91
N MET A 109 -10.61 -14.61 -1.74
CA MET A 109 -11.28 -15.90 -1.86
C MET A 109 -10.26 -17.02 -1.79
N GLN A 110 -10.62 -18.11 -1.17
CA GLN A 110 -9.79 -19.30 -1.09
C GLN A 110 -10.62 -20.55 -1.26
N PHE A 111 -10.10 -21.50 -2.01
CA PHE A 111 -10.76 -22.78 -2.24
C PHE A 111 -9.76 -23.91 -2.38
N ARG A 112 -10.20 -25.11 -2.01
CA ARG A 112 -9.37 -26.29 -2.08
C ARG A 112 -9.53 -26.97 -3.44
N LEU A 113 -8.43 -27.22 -4.13
CA LEU A 113 -8.42 -27.93 -5.41
C LEU A 113 -8.38 -29.46 -5.22
N GLY A 114 -7.76 -29.91 -4.14
CA GLY A 114 -7.60 -31.33 -3.87
C GLY A 114 -7.01 -31.60 -2.49
N LYS A 115 -6.63 -32.83 -2.20
CA LYS A 115 -6.09 -33.22 -0.89
C LYS A 115 -4.74 -32.55 -0.58
N TRP A 116 -4.02 -32.11 -1.61
CA TRP A 116 -2.65 -31.60 -1.53
C TRP A 116 -2.50 -30.17 -2.06
N ALA A 117 -3.54 -29.58 -2.64
CA ALA A 117 -3.49 -28.25 -3.25
C ALA A 117 -4.68 -27.38 -2.91
N ALA A 118 -4.43 -26.08 -2.74
CA ALA A 118 -5.44 -25.05 -2.60
C ALA A 118 -5.01 -23.79 -3.35
N MET A 119 -5.98 -22.97 -3.74
CA MET A 119 -5.76 -21.68 -4.41
C MET A 119 -6.44 -20.57 -3.66
N SER A 120 -5.89 -19.37 -3.82
CA SER A 120 -6.47 -18.13 -3.34
C SER A 120 -6.30 -17.04 -4.38
N LEU A 121 -7.25 -16.13 -4.43
CA LEU A 121 -7.16 -14.90 -5.21
C LEU A 121 -7.73 -13.75 -4.39
N GLY A 122 -7.27 -12.53 -4.65
CA GLY A 122 -7.79 -11.38 -3.93
C GLY A 122 -7.23 -10.06 -4.42
N LEU A 123 -7.95 -9.03 -4.04
CA LEU A 123 -7.65 -7.62 -4.30
C LEU A 123 -7.32 -6.94 -2.99
N LEU A 124 -6.19 -6.23 -2.93
CA LEU A 124 -5.69 -5.53 -1.75
C LEU A 124 -5.10 -4.18 -2.16
N PRO A 125 -5.12 -3.17 -1.31
CA PRO A 125 -4.21 -2.05 -1.43
C PRO A 125 -2.77 -2.51 -1.11
N TYR A 126 -1.81 -1.95 -1.83
CA TYR A 126 -0.39 -2.13 -1.55
C TYR A 126 0.21 -0.93 -0.80
N SER A 127 -0.20 0.27 -1.21
CA SER A 127 0.17 1.51 -0.54
C SER A 127 -0.92 2.57 -0.68
N ASN A 128 -0.87 3.58 0.19
CA ASN A 128 -1.78 4.71 0.18
C ASN A 128 -0.98 6.00 0.31
N VAL A 129 -1.32 6.99 -0.50
CA VAL A 129 -0.81 8.36 -0.42
C VAL A 129 -1.98 9.29 -0.16
N GLY A 130 -1.87 10.13 0.85
CA GLY A 130 -2.89 11.12 1.15
C GLY A 130 -2.38 12.11 2.18
N TYR A 131 -2.12 13.34 1.76
CA TYR A 131 -1.74 14.42 2.65
C TYR A 131 -2.11 15.78 2.05
N SER A 132 -2.38 16.73 2.94
CA SER A 132 -2.55 18.14 2.60
C SER A 132 -1.91 18.95 3.72
N MET A 133 -0.87 19.71 3.38
CA MET A 133 -0.10 20.52 4.33
C MET A 133 0.09 21.90 3.75
N ALA A 134 0.07 22.91 4.62
CA ALA A 134 0.38 24.28 4.25
C ALA A 134 1.34 24.86 5.28
N GLU A 135 2.31 25.62 4.78
CA GLU A 135 3.24 26.41 5.57
C GLU A 135 3.13 27.86 5.09
N TYR A 136 2.91 28.76 6.01
CA TYR A 136 2.90 30.19 5.72
C TYR A 136 4.15 30.82 6.29
N LYS A 137 4.95 31.46 5.43
CA LYS A 137 6.12 32.21 5.81
C LYS A 137 5.82 33.70 5.64
N GLU A 138 5.60 34.34 6.77
CA GLU A 138 5.42 35.80 6.80
C GLU A 138 6.77 36.51 6.75
N ASP A 139 6.85 37.50 5.87
CA ASP A 139 7.97 38.45 5.87
C ASP A 139 7.44 39.74 6.54
N THR A 140 7.93 39.98 7.75
CA THR A 140 7.49 41.14 8.57
C THR A 140 8.03 42.46 8.03
N ASP A 141 9.16 42.44 7.36
CA ASP A 141 9.78 43.65 6.81
C ASP A 141 9.24 44.00 5.43
N TYR A 142 8.87 42.95 4.68
CA TYR A 142 8.31 43.06 3.33
C TYR A 142 7.07 42.15 3.19
N PRO A 143 5.91 42.56 3.68
CA PRO A 143 4.69 41.71 3.64
C PRO A 143 4.29 41.24 2.25
N SER A 144 4.68 42.00 1.19
CA SER A 144 4.47 41.58 -0.21
C SER A 144 5.33 40.39 -0.64
N GLN A 145 6.36 40.01 0.14
CA GLN A 145 7.22 38.86 -0.08
C GLN A 145 6.78 37.63 0.73
N SER A 146 5.77 37.78 1.58
CA SER A 146 5.17 36.65 2.30
C SER A 146 4.73 35.57 1.32
N SER A 147 5.03 34.31 1.65
CA SER A 147 4.73 33.17 0.79
C SER A 147 3.95 32.09 1.52
N ALA A 148 3.10 31.41 0.80
CA ALA A 148 2.44 30.20 1.27
C ALA A 148 2.88 29.00 0.42
N LEU A 149 3.45 28.01 1.09
CA LEU A 149 3.83 26.72 0.50
C LEU A 149 2.72 25.71 0.82
N GLN A 150 2.20 25.09 -0.22
CA GLN A 150 1.21 24.03 -0.09
C GLN A 150 1.76 22.74 -0.66
N TYR A 151 1.57 21.66 0.07
CA TYR A 151 1.96 20.32 -0.33
C TYR A 151 0.73 19.43 -0.32
N TYR A 152 0.51 18.77 -1.41
CA TYR A 152 -0.66 17.94 -1.64
C TYR A 152 -0.22 16.62 -2.25
N GLY A 153 -0.81 15.53 -1.83
CA GLY A 153 -0.57 14.24 -2.44
C GLY A 153 -1.76 13.33 -2.29
N ASP A 154 -1.99 12.57 -3.33
CA ASP A 154 -3.05 11.59 -3.40
C ASP A 154 -2.65 10.39 -4.25
N GLY A 155 -3.41 9.31 -4.11
CA GLY A 155 -3.22 8.09 -4.86
C GLY A 155 -2.80 6.90 -4.01
N GLY A 156 -2.13 5.95 -4.67
CA GLY A 156 -1.65 4.72 -4.05
C GLY A 156 -1.65 3.56 -5.00
N LEU A 157 -1.12 2.44 -4.54
CA LEU A 157 -0.97 1.23 -5.34
C LEU A 157 -1.92 0.15 -4.87
N HIS A 158 -2.49 -0.56 -5.80
CA HIS A 158 -3.34 -1.73 -5.60
C HIS A 158 -2.67 -2.98 -6.13
N GLN A 159 -3.05 -4.13 -5.62
CA GLN A 159 -2.59 -5.41 -6.12
C GLN A 159 -3.74 -6.43 -6.23
N LEU A 160 -3.76 -7.12 -7.35
CA LEU A 160 -4.57 -8.32 -7.55
C LEU A 160 -3.63 -9.50 -7.51
N TYR A 161 -3.83 -10.43 -6.57
CA TYR A 161 -3.01 -11.63 -6.50
C TYR A 161 -3.77 -12.88 -6.88
N LEU A 162 -3.04 -13.83 -7.43
CA LEU A 162 -3.44 -15.22 -7.61
C LEU A 162 -2.35 -16.09 -6.98
N GLY A 163 -2.76 -16.97 -6.08
CA GLY A 163 -1.84 -17.82 -5.35
C GLY A 163 -2.25 -19.27 -5.29
N ALA A 164 -1.25 -20.13 -5.15
CA ALA A 164 -1.45 -21.56 -4.96
C ALA A 164 -0.52 -22.09 -3.86
N GLY A 165 -1.06 -22.98 -3.05
CA GLY A 165 -0.34 -23.70 -2.02
C GLY A 165 -0.41 -25.20 -2.22
N PHE A 166 0.72 -25.89 -1.93
CA PHE A 166 0.88 -27.30 -2.11
C PHE A 166 1.42 -27.96 -0.84
N LYS A 167 0.79 -29.04 -0.43
CA LYS A 167 1.27 -29.88 0.67
C LYS A 167 2.24 -30.92 0.11
N VAL A 168 3.53 -30.66 0.27
CA VAL A 168 4.60 -31.52 -0.27
C VAL A 168 4.86 -32.73 0.61
N LEU A 169 4.88 -32.50 1.93
CA LEU A 169 5.02 -33.55 2.95
C LEU A 169 3.88 -33.41 3.97
N LYS A 170 3.76 -34.39 4.86
CA LYS A 170 2.71 -34.34 5.93
C LYS A 170 2.76 -33.05 6.72
N ASN A 171 3.97 -32.54 6.96
CA ASN A 171 4.24 -31.39 7.82
C ASN A 171 4.75 -30.17 7.06
N LEU A 172 5.06 -30.28 5.75
CA LEU A 172 5.62 -29.22 4.93
C LEU A 172 4.66 -28.82 3.82
N SER A 173 4.36 -27.55 3.76
CA SER A 173 3.63 -26.90 2.68
C SER A 173 4.51 -25.82 2.04
N ILE A 174 4.38 -25.66 0.74
CA ILE A 174 4.98 -24.57 -0.02
C ILE A 174 3.88 -23.86 -0.83
N GLY A 175 4.12 -22.64 -1.24
CA GLY A 175 3.18 -21.92 -2.08
C GLY A 175 3.82 -20.72 -2.75
N ALA A 176 3.09 -20.16 -3.71
CA ALA A 176 3.49 -18.93 -4.37
C ALA A 176 2.27 -18.07 -4.68
N ASN A 177 2.45 -16.76 -4.60
CA ASN A 177 1.54 -15.75 -5.11
C ASN A 177 2.21 -15.01 -6.25
N ILE A 178 1.49 -14.82 -7.34
CA ILE A 178 1.81 -13.82 -8.34
C ILE A 178 0.80 -12.69 -8.23
N SER A 179 1.28 -11.46 -8.16
CA SER A 179 0.44 -10.27 -8.03
C SER A 179 0.70 -9.31 -9.19
N TYR A 180 -0.36 -8.71 -9.70
CA TYR A 180 -0.29 -7.57 -10.58
C TYR A 180 -0.49 -6.30 -9.76
N PHE A 181 0.42 -5.34 -9.91
CA PHE A 181 0.39 -4.03 -9.28
C PHE A 181 -0.05 -2.97 -10.26
N TRP A 182 -0.90 -2.05 -9.81
CA TRP A 182 -1.20 -0.85 -10.57
C TRP A 182 -1.60 0.29 -9.64
N GLY A 183 -1.43 1.50 -10.12
CA GLY A 183 -1.92 2.71 -9.46
C GLY A 183 -1.14 3.95 -9.84
N ASP A 184 -1.69 5.07 -9.45
CA ASP A 184 -1.16 6.39 -9.70
C ASP A 184 -0.86 7.09 -8.38
N ILE A 185 0.26 7.80 -8.36
CA ILE A 185 0.70 8.62 -7.23
C ILE A 185 0.97 10.02 -7.76
N THR A 186 0.32 11.01 -7.16
CA THR A 186 0.50 12.42 -7.52
C THR A 186 0.97 13.21 -6.31
N HIS A 187 2.04 13.97 -6.50
CA HIS A 187 2.55 14.91 -5.52
C HIS A 187 2.54 16.31 -6.12
N THR A 188 1.88 17.23 -5.45
CA THR A 188 1.77 18.63 -5.87
C THR A 188 2.43 19.53 -4.84
N ARG A 189 3.27 20.44 -5.31
CA ARG A 189 3.84 21.53 -4.53
C ARG A 189 3.42 22.84 -5.16
N ALA A 190 2.74 23.70 -4.41
CA ALA A 190 2.37 25.03 -4.87
C ALA A 190 2.99 26.10 -4.00
N ILE A 191 3.50 27.15 -4.63
CA ILE A 191 4.02 28.36 -3.99
C ILE A 191 3.14 29.52 -4.45
N THR A 192 2.54 30.20 -3.49
CA THR A 192 1.70 31.37 -3.74
C THR A 192 2.22 32.57 -2.92
N PHE A 193 1.94 33.77 -3.39
CA PHE A 193 2.37 35.02 -2.77
C PHE A 193 1.14 35.85 -2.41
N PRO A 194 0.48 35.61 -1.26
CA PRO A 194 -0.80 36.26 -0.92
C PRO A 194 -0.72 37.79 -0.82
N GLY A 195 0.46 38.33 -0.48
CA GLY A 195 0.72 39.78 -0.38
C GLY A 195 1.08 40.45 -1.70
N ASN A 196 1.24 39.68 -2.80
CA ASN A 196 1.69 40.23 -4.07
C ASN A 196 0.90 39.66 -5.25
N SER A 197 -0.09 40.42 -5.71
CA SER A 197 -0.92 40.01 -6.83
C SER A 197 -0.21 40.02 -8.21
N SER A 198 0.96 40.62 -8.28
CA SER A 198 1.78 40.66 -9.51
C SER A 198 2.70 39.47 -9.67
N THR A 199 2.94 38.74 -8.59
CA THR A 199 3.77 37.52 -8.63
C THR A 199 2.90 36.32 -8.97
N LEU A 200 3.27 35.60 -10.02
CA LEU A 200 2.54 34.43 -10.46
C LEU A 200 2.82 33.23 -9.50
N PRO A 201 1.78 32.49 -9.14
CA PRO A 201 1.98 31.23 -8.39
C PRO A 201 2.69 30.20 -9.26
N LEU A 202 3.53 29.38 -8.61
CA LEU A 202 4.21 28.26 -9.23
C LEU A 202 3.66 26.96 -8.61
N THR A 203 3.21 26.07 -9.45
CA THR A 203 2.77 24.73 -9.05
C THR A 203 3.60 23.69 -9.78
N THR A 204 4.25 22.81 -9.03
CA THR A 204 4.95 21.63 -9.55
C THR A 204 4.14 20.40 -9.22
N ILE A 205 3.81 19.63 -10.24
CA ILE A 205 3.08 18.37 -10.13
C ILE A 205 4.04 17.25 -10.56
N THR A 206 4.23 16.29 -9.69
CA THR A 206 4.96 15.05 -10.00
C THR A 206 3.97 13.91 -10.00
N GLY A 207 3.76 13.30 -11.17
CA GLY A 207 2.90 12.15 -11.35
C GLY A 207 3.71 10.91 -11.67
N THR A 208 3.29 9.78 -11.11
CA THR A 208 3.87 8.47 -11.38
C THR A 208 2.76 7.45 -11.51
N SER A 209 2.70 6.78 -12.65
CA SER A 209 1.82 5.64 -12.91
C SER A 209 2.66 4.37 -12.87
N ILE A 210 2.26 3.40 -12.08
CA ILE A 210 2.99 2.14 -11.91
C ILE A 210 2.10 0.99 -12.37
N GLN A 211 2.67 0.13 -13.23
CA GLN A 211 2.07 -1.11 -13.68
C GLN A 211 3.14 -2.20 -13.69
N SER A 212 3.10 -3.11 -12.74
CA SER A 212 4.15 -4.10 -12.56
C SER A 212 3.61 -5.39 -11.94
N TYR A 213 4.50 -6.28 -11.57
CA TYR A 213 4.16 -7.56 -10.95
C TYR A 213 4.95 -7.76 -9.65
N LYS A 214 4.52 -8.72 -8.83
CA LYS A 214 5.25 -9.20 -7.65
C LYS A 214 5.10 -10.71 -7.53
N LEU A 215 6.17 -11.36 -7.05
CA LEU A 215 6.18 -12.76 -6.72
C LEU A 215 6.48 -12.93 -5.23
N ASP A 216 5.65 -13.71 -4.53
CA ASP A 216 5.90 -14.12 -3.15
C ASP A 216 5.95 -15.65 -3.09
N ILE A 217 7.02 -16.20 -2.53
CA ILE A 217 7.21 -17.63 -2.35
C ILE A 217 7.21 -17.93 -0.87
N GLY A 218 6.34 -18.84 -0.45
CA GLY A 218 6.17 -19.18 0.95
C GLY A 218 6.40 -20.65 1.25
N ALA A 219 6.86 -20.92 2.46
CA ALA A 219 6.95 -22.27 3.02
C ALA A 219 6.47 -22.26 4.47
N GLN A 220 5.81 -23.33 4.89
CA GLN A 220 5.41 -23.56 6.27
C GLN A 220 5.72 -25.00 6.67
N TYR A 221 6.37 -25.14 7.82
CA TYR A 221 6.59 -26.42 8.48
C TYR A 221 5.80 -26.46 9.77
N THR A 222 4.86 -27.41 9.89
CA THR A 222 4.00 -27.56 11.05
C THR A 222 4.28 -28.88 11.74
N GLN A 223 4.58 -28.83 13.03
CA GLN A 223 4.81 -30.00 13.85
C GLN A 223 3.78 -30.06 14.99
N VAL A 224 3.09 -31.19 15.07
CA VAL A 224 2.16 -31.47 16.17
C VAL A 224 2.87 -32.35 17.19
N PHE A 225 2.81 -31.94 18.45
CA PHE A 225 3.40 -32.65 19.58
C PHE A 225 2.26 -33.15 20.50
N GLY A 226 2.09 -34.45 20.56
CA GLY A 226 0.96 -35.02 21.30
C GLY A 226 -0.40 -34.64 20.73
N LYS A 227 -1.37 -34.37 21.60
CA LYS A 227 -2.77 -34.04 21.19
C LYS A 227 -3.11 -32.54 21.27
N LYS A 228 -2.26 -31.74 21.92
CA LYS A 228 -2.60 -30.36 22.30
C LYS A 228 -1.64 -29.30 21.82
N HIS A 229 -0.48 -29.68 21.31
CA HIS A 229 0.58 -28.74 20.97
C HIS A 229 0.83 -28.76 19.47
N GLU A 230 0.77 -27.61 18.85
CA GLU A 230 1.10 -27.42 17.44
C GLU A 230 2.05 -26.22 17.30
N ALA A 231 3.16 -26.40 16.63
CA ALA A 231 4.09 -25.34 16.30
C ALA A 231 4.26 -25.23 14.79
N THR A 232 4.23 -24.03 14.26
CA THR A 232 4.41 -23.76 12.85
C THR A 232 5.53 -22.73 12.66
N LEU A 233 6.50 -23.05 11.82
CA LEU A 233 7.51 -22.12 11.31
C LEU A 233 7.15 -21.77 9.88
N GLY A 234 7.10 -20.47 9.58
CA GLY A 234 6.81 -19.94 8.25
C GLY A 234 7.94 -19.08 7.73
N VAL A 235 8.19 -19.18 6.44
CA VAL A 235 9.15 -18.33 5.72
C VAL A 235 8.49 -17.84 4.45
N VAL A 236 8.70 -16.56 4.11
CA VAL A 236 8.24 -15.96 2.86
C VAL A 236 9.38 -15.17 2.25
N PHE A 237 9.58 -15.35 0.98
CA PHE A 237 10.59 -14.66 0.20
C PHE A 237 9.94 -13.95 -1.00
N SER A 238 10.25 -12.68 -1.18
CA SER A 238 9.84 -11.87 -2.33
C SER A 238 11.10 -11.31 -2.99
N PRO A 239 11.40 -11.67 -4.24
CA PRO A 239 12.53 -11.10 -4.96
C PRO A 239 12.30 -9.62 -5.25
N GLY A 240 13.33 -8.80 -5.09
CA GLY A 240 13.32 -7.41 -5.51
C GLY A 240 13.45 -7.30 -7.03
N HIS A 241 12.82 -6.30 -7.61
CA HIS A 241 12.93 -5.99 -9.04
C HIS A 241 12.51 -4.55 -9.32
N ASP A 242 12.88 -4.05 -10.51
CA ASP A 242 12.45 -2.73 -10.95
C ASP A 242 10.98 -2.77 -11.41
N LEU A 243 10.25 -1.73 -11.04
CA LEU A 243 8.83 -1.59 -11.38
C LEU A 243 8.69 -0.83 -12.70
N ASN A 244 7.85 -1.32 -13.58
CA ASN A 244 7.45 -0.56 -14.76
C ASN A 244 6.65 0.65 -14.34
N ASN A 245 7.07 1.81 -14.77
CA ASN A 245 6.41 3.07 -14.42
C ASN A 245 6.56 4.11 -15.52
N ASP A 246 5.59 5.02 -15.58
CA ASP A 246 5.63 6.25 -16.34
C ASP A 246 5.57 7.41 -15.35
N SER A 247 6.55 8.30 -15.43
CA SER A 247 6.65 9.43 -14.51
C SER A 247 6.86 10.73 -15.26
N TYR A 248 6.25 11.79 -14.75
CA TYR A 248 6.37 13.12 -15.32
C TYR A 248 6.46 14.18 -14.21
N VAL A 249 7.07 15.30 -14.56
CA VAL A 249 7.00 16.53 -13.77
C VAL A 249 6.42 17.63 -14.64
N GLU A 250 5.42 18.29 -14.13
CA GLU A 250 4.77 19.42 -14.77
C GLU A 250 4.89 20.66 -13.90
N ASP A 251 5.51 21.68 -14.43
CA ASP A 251 5.60 23.01 -13.80
C ASP A 251 4.56 23.94 -14.43
N ARG A 252 3.65 24.46 -13.63
CA ARG A 252 2.61 25.43 -14.02
C ARG A 252 2.93 26.77 -13.39
N LEU A 253 3.13 27.78 -14.23
CA LEU A 253 3.30 29.16 -13.80
C LEU A 253 2.03 29.95 -14.11
N GLY A 254 1.44 30.57 -13.09
CA GLY A 254 0.18 31.30 -13.21
C GLY A 254 -1.01 30.53 -12.67
N ASN A 255 -2.20 31.06 -12.90
CA ASN A 255 -3.48 30.46 -12.50
C ASN A 255 -4.53 30.66 -13.62
N GLU A 256 -5.74 30.13 -13.40
CA GLU A 256 -6.85 30.23 -14.38
C GLU A 256 -7.24 31.69 -14.73
N LYS A 257 -6.99 32.66 -13.82
CA LYS A 257 -7.30 34.08 -14.01
C LYS A 257 -6.23 34.82 -14.78
N THR A 258 -4.96 34.43 -14.60
CA THR A 258 -3.79 35.10 -15.21
C THR A 258 -3.29 34.42 -16.49
N GLY A 259 -3.88 33.28 -16.84
CA GLY A 259 -3.32 32.38 -17.82
C GLY A 259 -2.24 31.51 -17.21
N THR A 260 -2.10 30.29 -17.70
CA THR A 260 -1.13 29.32 -17.18
C THR A 260 -0.13 28.96 -18.27
N THR A 261 1.15 29.15 -17.97
CA THR A 261 2.24 28.58 -18.79
C THR A 261 2.60 27.23 -18.21
N VAL A 262 2.59 26.20 -19.03
CA VAL A 262 2.87 24.82 -18.64
C VAL A 262 4.18 24.38 -19.26
N ASN A 263 5.10 23.89 -18.45
CA ASN A 263 6.32 23.23 -18.90
C ASN A 263 6.26 21.77 -18.44
N ASN A 264 6.10 20.87 -19.40
CA ASN A 264 6.14 19.44 -19.14
C ASN A 264 7.55 18.93 -19.32
N ARG A 265 7.96 18.10 -18.39
CA ARG A 265 9.23 17.40 -18.44
C ARG A 265 8.97 15.92 -18.18
N ASP A 266 9.26 15.11 -19.17
CA ASP A 266 9.30 13.69 -18.95
C ASP A 266 10.46 13.37 -18.02
N THR A 267 10.19 12.62 -17.01
CA THR A 267 11.21 12.19 -16.07
C THR A 267 11.36 10.68 -16.18
N VAL A 268 12.58 10.24 -16.24
CA VAL A 268 12.88 8.84 -16.03
C VAL A 268 13.00 8.64 -14.53
N ALA A 269 11.91 8.26 -13.92
CA ALA A 269 11.95 7.82 -12.53
C ALA A 269 12.13 6.31 -12.52
N ALA A 270 13.13 5.84 -11.81
CA ALA A 270 13.28 4.42 -11.53
C ALA A 270 12.60 4.13 -10.19
N PHE A 271 11.67 3.18 -10.21
CA PHE A 271 11.04 2.66 -9.01
C PHE A 271 11.36 1.19 -8.90
N GLY A 272 11.63 0.70 -7.70
CA GLY A 272 11.94 -0.70 -7.47
C GLY A 272 11.17 -1.27 -6.28
N SER A 273 10.84 -2.54 -6.35
CA SER A 273 10.35 -3.31 -5.22
C SER A 273 11.54 -3.90 -4.46
N PRO A 274 11.63 -3.74 -3.13
CA PRO A 274 12.73 -4.31 -2.37
C PRO A 274 12.63 -5.83 -2.30
N MET A 275 13.78 -6.50 -2.25
CA MET A 275 13.83 -7.87 -1.80
C MET A 275 13.33 -7.94 -0.36
N SER A 276 12.43 -8.87 -0.07
CA SER A 276 11.86 -9.07 1.26
C SER A 276 12.03 -10.52 1.70
N LEU A 277 12.38 -10.71 2.98
CA LEU A 277 12.43 -12.00 3.66
C LEU A 277 11.64 -11.89 4.96
N GLY A 278 10.56 -12.66 5.06
CA GLY A 278 9.75 -12.80 6.25
C GLY A 278 9.98 -14.16 6.92
N VAL A 279 10.10 -14.18 8.23
CA VAL A 279 10.18 -15.40 9.04
C VAL A 279 9.20 -15.26 10.18
N GLY A 280 8.37 -16.27 10.39
CA GLY A 280 7.37 -16.26 11.46
C GLY A 280 7.27 -17.60 12.16
N PHE A 281 6.91 -17.51 13.42
CA PHE A 281 6.65 -18.65 14.26
C PHE A 281 5.29 -18.51 14.92
N SER A 282 4.53 -19.59 14.97
CA SER A 282 3.31 -19.67 15.78
C SER A 282 3.27 -20.95 16.58
N TYR A 283 2.71 -20.85 17.77
CA TYR A 283 2.48 -21.96 18.67
C TYR A 283 1.04 -21.94 19.16
N VAL A 284 0.35 -23.06 19.00
CA VAL A 284 -1.05 -23.24 19.38
C VAL A 284 -1.13 -24.30 20.49
N TYR A 285 -1.74 -23.96 21.60
CA TYR A 285 -2.00 -24.86 22.71
C TYR A 285 -3.49 -25.15 22.82
N ASP A 286 -3.85 -26.41 22.71
CA ASP A 286 -5.22 -26.95 22.89
C ASP A 286 -6.30 -26.19 22.07
N LYS A 287 -5.91 -25.58 20.94
CA LYS A 287 -6.76 -24.71 20.11
C LYS A 287 -7.40 -23.53 20.85
N ARG A 288 -6.84 -23.16 22.02
CA ARG A 288 -7.35 -22.09 22.91
C ARG A 288 -6.41 -20.92 23.02
N LEU A 289 -5.11 -21.19 22.97
CA LEU A 289 -4.09 -20.17 23.06
C LEU A 289 -3.22 -20.24 21.82
N THR A 290 -3.10 -19.12 21.11
CA THR A 290 -2.16 -18.94 20.02
C THR A 290 -1.19 -17.83 20.38
N VAL A 291 0.11 -18.12 20.28
CA VAL A 291 1.20 -17.18 20.47
C VAL A 291 2.05 -17.21 19.19
N GLY A 292 2.48 -16.05 18.72
CA GLY A 292 3.31 -16.00 17.53
C GLY A 292 4.20 -14.77 17.49
N ALA A 293 5.20 -14.82 16.63
CA ALA A 293 6.10 -13.71 16.34
C ALA A 293 6.54 -13.79 14.89
N ASP A 294 6.59 -12.63 14.24
CA ASP A 294 7.06 -12.47 12.88
C ASP A 294 8.20 -11.45 12.83
N PHE A 295 9.15 -11.72 11.96
CA PHE A 295 10.23 -10.81 11.61
C PHE A 295 10.28 -10.63 10.10
N THR A 296 10.37 -9.37 9.64
CA THR A 296 10.46 -9.03 8.23
C THR A 296 11.71 -8.20 7.98
N PHE A 297 12.54 -8.65 7.05
CA PHE A 297 13.66 -7.90 6.53
C PHE A 297 13.36 -7.45 5.10
N GLN A 298 13.55 -6.16 4.83
CA GLN A 298 13.39 -5.58 3.49
C GLN A 298 14.64 -4.79 3.12
N LYS A 299 15.20 -5.08 1.94
CA LYS A 299 16.42 -4.43 1.47
C LYS A 299 16.10 -3.17 0.65
N TRP A 300 15.68 -2.11 1.32
CA TRP A 300 15.39 -0.82 0.68
C TRP A 300 16.62 -0.10 0.14
N SER A 301 17.81 -0.34 0.69
CA SER A 301 19.07 0.28 0.24
C SER A 301 19.47 -0.06 -1.19
N SER A 302 18.88 -1.09 -1.79
CA SER A 302 19.14 -1.48 -3.18
C SER A 302 18.03 -1.00 -4.14
N VAL A 303 17.03 -0.29 -3.64
CA VAL A 303 15.89 0.19 -4.43
C VAL A 303 16.22 1.57 -4.97
N THR A 304 16.13 1.72 -6.28
CA THR A 304 16.22 3.04 -6.92
C THR A 304 14.90 3.76 -6.73
N TYR A 305 14.96 4.99 -6.24
CA TYR A 305 13.80 5.86 -6.09
C TYR A 305 14.11 7.22 -6.73
N MET A 306 13.32 7.61 -7.74
CA MET A 306 13.39 8.88 -8.45
C MET A 306 14.81 9.36 -8.77
N THR A 307 15.46 8.76 -9.75
CA THR A 307 16.63 9.39 -10.40
C THR A 307 16.11 10.41 -11.40
N VAL A 308 16.09 11.68 -11.05
CA VAL A 308 15.80 12.75 -12.00
C VAL A 308 17.08 13.04 -12.78
N SER A 309 17.13 12.65 -14.05
CA SER A 309 18.17 13.08 -14.96
C SER A 309 17.87 14.51 -15.40
N TYR A 310 18.47 15.49 -14.72
CA TYR A 310 18.48 16.86 -15.22
C TYR A 310 19.52 16.99 -16.34
N THR A 311 19.09 17.01 -17.56
CA THR A 311 19.85 17.67 -18.63
C THR A 311 19.60 19.17 -18.50
N HIS A 312 20.60 19.90 -18.02
CA HIS A 312 20.65 21.36 -17.84
C HIS A 312 19.83 21.95 -16.69
N LEU A 313 20.40 21.91 -15.50
CA LEU A 313 20.62 23.02 -14.56
C LEU A 313 21.27 22.42 -13.31
N ARG A 314 22.58 22.63 -13.14
CA ARG A 314 23.25 22.37 -11.87
C ARG A 314 22.75 23.40 -10.87
N ALA A 315 21.76 23.04 -10.08
CA ALA A 315 21.58 23.67 -8.78
C ALA A 315 22.46 22.91 -7.80
N HIS A 316 23.43 23.56 -7.22
CA HIS A 316 24.15 23.09 -6.04
C HIS A 316 23.11 22.95 -4.90
N GLU A 317 22.54 21.80 -4.73
CA GLU A 317 21.94 21.46 -3.46
C GLU A 317 23.04 20.88 -2.57
N THR A 318 23.51 21.71 -1.66
CA THR A 318 24.25 21.24 -0.50
C THR A 318 23.32 20.33 0.28
N SER A 319 23.64 19.05 0.28
CA SER A 319 23.03 18.06 1.17
C SER A 319 23.31 18.49 2.60
N ALA A 320 22.28 19.00 3.27
CA ALA A 320 22.30 19.09 4.72
C ALA A 320 21.97 17.69 5.26
N HIS A 321 22.95 17.12 5.93
CA HIS A 321 22.81 15.95 6.76
C HIS A 321 21.77 16.19 7.85
N LEU A 322 20.84 15.26 8.01
CA LEU A 322 20.40 14.71 9.31
C LEU A 322 19.78 13.35 9.08
#